data_9102539515f1dc63a06b5b66fb583890
#
_entry.id   9102539515f1dc63a06b5b66fb583890
#
_cell.length_a   1.000
_cell.length_b   1.000
_cell.length_c   1.000
_cell.angle_alpha   90.00
_cell.angle_beta   90.00
_cell.angle_gamma   90.00
#
_symmetry.space_group_name_H-M   'P 1'
#
loop_
_entity.id
_entity.type
_entity.pdbx_description
1 polymer ?
#
loop_
_entity_poly.entity_id
_entity_poly.type
_entity_poly.pdbx_seq_one_letter_code
_entity_poly.pdbx_strand_id
1 'polypeptide(L)'
;MAYIQNNLIEGESVLYHAHLHWVALLKHILIVLLLCVAAIALTYFAYQDPPPDNADTMKKISYILISLSLIPVVAGAIKRSSREYAVTNKRVVMQVGAIQRNTEEMFLNKIESIGVDQSITGRMLGYGTVTIRGTGGSFEPFPLISAPLELRRQIQQQIGKSFEDVAR
;
A
#
# COMPACT_ATOMS: atom_id res chain seq x y z
N MET A 1 -3.19 -5.47 -10.56
CA MET A 1 -3.73 -6.86 -10.70
C MET A 1 -3.30 -7.56 -12.00
N ALA A 2 -2.83 -6.83 -12.99
CA ALA A 2 -2.48 -7.45 -14.28
C ALA A 2 -1.17 -8.26 -14.26
N TYR A 3 -0.20 -7.93 -13.40
CA TYR A 3 1.11 -8.58 -13.47
C TYR A 3 1.06 -10.04 -12.99
N ILE A 4 0.49 -10.28 -11.82
CA ILE A 4 0.45 -11.62 -11.23
C ILE A 4 -0.36 -12.57 -12.10
N GLN A 5 -1.52 -12.12 -12.61
CA GLN A 5 -2.36 -12.93 -13.50
C GLN A 5 -1.69 -13.31 -14.82
N ASN A 6 -0.82 -12.43 -15.35
CA ASN A 6 -0.11 -12.67 -16.61
C ASN A 6 1.16 -13.53 -16.45
N ASN A 7 1.61 -13.78 -15.22
CA ASN A 7 2.85 -14.50 -14.92
C ASN A 7 2.61 -15.76 -14.07
N LEU A 8 1.41 -16.33 -14.13
CA LEU A 8 1.10 -17.60 -13.46
C LEU A 8 1.78 -18.76 -14.16
N ILE A 9 2.32 -19.70 -13.36
CA ILE A 9 2.89 -20.96 -13.84
C ILE A 9 1.73 -21.91 -14.20
N GLU A 10 1.96 -22.86 -15.11
CA GLU A 10 0.95 -23.84 -15.49
C GLU A 10 0.36 -24.56 -14.25
N GLY A 11 -0.97 -24.57 -14.15
CA GLY A 11 -1.71 -25.08 -12.99
C GLY A 11 -1.63 -24.22 -11.73
N GLU A 12 -1.14 -22.95 -11.83
CA GLU A 12 -1.15 -21.99 -10.73
C GLU A 12 -2.43 -21.18 -10.73
N SER A 13 -3.02 -20.99 -9.55
CA SER A 13 -4.21 -20.16 -9.35
C SER A 13 -4.00 -19.22 -8.17
N VAL A 14 -4.48 -17.99 -8.31
CA VAL A 14 -4.45 -17.01 -7.22
C VAL A 14 -5.61 -17.29 -6.28
N LEU A 15 -5.30 -17.47 -5.01
CA LEU A 15 -6.25 -17.83 -3.96
C LEU A 15 -6.60 -16.65 -3.06
N TYR A 16 -5.65 -15.74 -2.85
CA TYR A 16 -5.85 -14.58 -2.01
C TYR A 16 -5.04 -13.39 -2.51
N HIS A 17 -5.68 -12.21 -2.54
CA HIS A 17 -5.02 -10.94 -2.81
C HIS A 17 -4.98 -10.10 -1.53
N ALA A 18 -3.80 -9.73 -1.09
CA ALA A 18 -3.64 -8.76 -0.02
C ALA A 18 -3.46 -7.34 -0.59
N HIS A 19 -3.99 -6.37 0.11
CA HIS A 19 -4.00 -4.98 -0.32
C HIS A 19 -3.30 -4.07 0.68
N LEU A 20 -2.69 -3.01 0.16
CA LEU A 20 -2.15 -1.95 0.99
C LEU A 20 -3.29 -1.21 1.69
N HIS A 21 -3.18 -1.05 3.01
CA HIS A 21 -4.19 -0.36 3.82
C HIS A 21 -4.23 1.15 3.50
N TRP A 22 -5.41 1.77 3.58
CA TRP A 22 -5.61 3.19 3.27
C TRP A 22 -4.75 4.11 4.16
N VAL A 23 -4.35 3.71 5.35
CA VAL A 23 -3.43 4.43 6.25
C VAL A 23 -2.10 4.77 5.55
N ALA A 24 -1.68 3.99 4.55
CA ALA A 24 -0.53 4.31 3.72
C ALA A 24 -0.67 5.64 2.96
N LEU A 25 -1.91 6.10 2.76
CA LEU A 25 -2.23 7.37 2.10
C LEU A 25 -2.37 8.52 3.09
N LEU A 26 -2.42 8.24 4.40
CA LEU A 26 -2.72 9.25 5.42
C LEU A 26 -1.81 10.48 5.35
N LYS A 27 -0.51 10.27 5.16
CA LYS A 27 0.43 11.39 4.99
C LYS A 27 0.11 12.27 3.78
N HIS A 28 -0.33 11.68 2.67
CA HIS A 28 -0.69 12.42 1.46
C HIS A 28 -1.99 13.21 1.69
N ILE A 29 -2.96 12.60 2.36
CA ILE A 29 -4.22 13.24 2.75
C ILE A 29 -3.96 14.44 3.66
N LEU A 30 -3.08 14.29 4.66
CA LEU A 30 -2.72 15.40 5.56
C LEU A 30 -2.03 16.55 4.83
N ILE A 31 -1.15 16.26 3.86
CA ILE A 31 -0.49 17.30 3.05
C ILE A 31 -1.54 18.05 2.20
N VAL A 32 -2.46 17.33 1.55
CA VAL A 32 -3.55 17.94 0.77
C VAL A 32 -4.41 18.83 1.67
N LEU A 33 -4.81 18.32 2.83
CA LEU A 33 -5.62 19.06 3.78
C LEU A 33 -4.94 20.37 4.21
N LEU A 34 -3.64 20.30 4.55
CA LEU A 34 -2.86 21.48 4.93
C LEU A 34 -2.80 22.51 3.81
N LEU A 35 -2.51 22.08 2.58
CA LEU A 35 -2.45 22.98 1.42
C LEU A 35 -3.82 23.61 1.12
N CYS A 36 -4.91 22.84 1.22
CA CYS A 36 -6.25 23.37 1.03
C CYS A 36 -6.64 24.38 2.12
N VAL A 37 -6.35 24.09 3.38
CA VAL A 37 -6.63 25.02 4.49
C VAL A 37 -5.84 26.33 4.31
N ALA A 38 -4.55 26.24 3.94
CA ALA A 38 -3.74 27.44 3.66
C ALA A 38 -4.29 28.23 2.48
N ALA A 39 -4.71 27.58 1.40
CA ALA A 39 -5.32 28.24 0.25
C ALA A 39 -6.65 28.95 0.60
N ILE A 40 -7.50 28.28 1.37
CA ILE A 40 -8.77 28.84 1.84
C ILE A 40 -8.52 30.06 2.72
N ALA A 41 -7.57 30.01 3.66
CA ALA A 41 -7.23 31.10 4.52
C ALA A 41 -6.74 32.33 3.72
N LEU A 42 -5.81 32.13 2.78
CA LEU A 42 -5.32 33.19 1.90
C LEU A 42 -6.43 33.82 1.07
N THR A 43 -7.34 33.00 0.54
CA THR A 43 -8.49 33.48 -0.23
C THR A 43 -9.41 34.30 0.66
N TYR A 44 -9.71 33.84 1.86
CA TYR A 44 -10.55 34.57 2.82
C TYR A 44 -9.98 35.96 3.14
N PHE A 45 -8.69 36.03 3.47
CA PHE A 45 -8.04 37.33 3.75
C PHE A 45 -7.97 38.24 2.52
N ALA A 46 -7.80 37.68 1.31
CA ALA A 46 -7.74 38.46 0.08
C ALA A 46 -9.10 39.10 -0.33
N TYR A 47 -10.22 38.62 0.21
CA TYR A 47 -11.57 39.11 -0.07
C TYR A 47 -12.17 39.92 1.09
N GLN A 48 -11.37 40.31 2.10
CA GLN A 48 -11.85 41.23 3.15
C GLN A 48 -12.13 42.62 2.60
N ASP A 49 -13.03 43.33 3.24
CA ASP A 49 -13.38 44.72 2.90
C ASP A 49 -12.96 45.66 4.05
N PRO A 50 -11.99 46.59 3.84
CA PRO A 50 -11.25 46.81 2.58
C PRO A 50 -10.22 45.74 2.29
N PRO A 51 -9.97 45.43 1.01
CA PRO A 51 -8.99 44.42 0.63
C PRO A 51 -7.56 44.87 0.95
N PRO A 52 -6.68 44.01 1.38
CA PRO A 52 -5.29 44.36 1.63
C PRO A 52 -4.54 44.69 0.33
N ASP A 53 -3.48 45.51 0.40
CA ASP A 53 -2.69 45.95 -0.75
C ASP A 53 -2.12 44.81 -1.58
N ASN A 54 -1.89 43.65 -0.96
CA ASN A 54 -1.36 42.44 -1.58
C ASN A 54 -2.42 41.38 -1.93
N ALA A 55 -3.71 41.74 -1.97
CA ALA A 55 -4.84 40.81 -2.21
C ALA A 55 -4.64 39.95 -3.49
N ASP A 56 -4.21 40.59 -4.59
CA ASP A 56 -4.01 39.87 -5.86
C ASP A 56 -2.84 38.83 -5.79
N THR A 57 -1.80 39.18 -5.02
CA THR A 57 -0.70 38.23 -4.75
C THR A 57 -1.19 37.03 -3.92
N MET A 58 -2.03 37.30 -2.90
CA MET A 58 -2.63 36.24 -2.07
C MET A 58 -3.50 35.29 -2.89
N LYS A 59 -4.33 35.81 -3.82
CA LYS A 59 -5.14 35.01 -4.75
C LYS A 59 -4.27 34.14 -5.63
N LYS A 60 -3.18 34.67 -6.23
CA LYS A 60 -2.26 33.92 -7.06
C LYS A 60 -1.60 32.78 -6.28
N ILE A 61 -1.14 33.04 -5.06
CA ILE A 61 -0.54 32.02 -4.19
C ILE A 61 -1.57 30.93 -3.85
N SER A 62 -2.82 31.31 -3.55
CA SER A 62 -3.90 30.35 -3.28
C SER A 62 -4.13 29.40 -4.47
N TYR A 63 -4.19 29.90 -5.70
CA TYR A 63 -4.33 29.05 -6.88
C TYR A 63 -3.12 28.11 -7.10
N ILE A 64 -1.90 28.59 -6.81
CA ILE A 64 -0.70 27.76 -6.85
C ILE A 64 -0.77 26.62 -5.82
N LEU A 65 -1.20 26.91 -4.59
CA LEU A 65 -1.35 25.91 -3.53
C LEU A 65 -2.39 24.85 -3.89
N ILE A 66 -3.52 25.24 -4.46
CA ILE A 66 -4.55 24.31 -4.95
C ILE A 66 -3.98 23.41 -6.06
N SER A 67 -3.28 23.99 -7.03
CA SER A 67 -2.66 23.21 -8.10
C SER A 67 -1.60 22.24 -7.56
N LEU A 68 -0.80 22.68 -6.58
CA LEU A 68 0.23 21.88 -5.93
C LEU A 68 -0.36 20.72 -5.13
N SER A 69 -1.59 20.86 -4.61
CA SER A 69 -2.27 19.81 -3.85
C SER A 69 -2.60 18.55 -4.70
N LEU A 70 -2.59 18.66 -6.03
CA LEU A 70 -2.78 17.51 -6.92
C LEU A 70 -1.59 16.52 -6.89
N ILE A 71 -0.38 17.01 -6.63
CA ILE A 71 0.84 16.17 -6.63
C ILE A 71 0.75 15.03 -5.61
N PRO A 72 0.46 15.27 -4.31
CA PRO A 72 0.34 14.21 -3.33
C PRO A 72 -0.84 13.26 -3.62
N VAL A 73 -1.92 13.73 -4.25
CA VAL A 73 -3.04 12.87 -4.66
C VAL A 73 -2.56 11.85 -5.69
N VAL A 74 -1.92 12.31 -6.75
CA VAL A 74 -1.38 11.45 -7.81
C VAL A 74 -0.31 10.51 -7.26
N ALA A 75 0.62 11.01 -6.45
CA ALA A 75 1.66 10.19 -5.83
C ALA A 75 1.08 9.09 -4.92
N GLY A 76 0.03 9.42 -4.17
CA GLY A 76 -0.69 8.45 -3.33
C GLY A 76 -1.40 7.38 -4.15
N ALA A 77 -2.08 7.76 -5.24
CA ALA A 77 -2.75 6.84 -6.14
C ALA A 77 -1.75 5.88 -6.81
N ILE A 78 -0.64 6.39 -7.33
CA ILE A 78 0.44 5.58 -7.90
C ILE A 78 0.99 4.61 -6.86
N LYS A 79 1.29 5.07 -5.66
CA LYS A 79 1.83 4.21 -4.59
C LYS A 79 0.89 3.06 -4.24
N ARG A 80 -0.42 3.30 -4.23
CA ARG A 80 -1.42 2.27 -3.92
C ARG A 80 -1.56 1.24 -5.05
N SER A 81 -1.59 1.69 -6.30
CA SER A 81 -1.74 0.82 -7.47
C SER A 81 -0.47 0.03 -7.83
N SER A 82 0.68 0.44 -7.28
CA SER A 82 1.99 -0.13 -7.61
C SER A 82 2.44 -1.25 -6.67
N ARG A 83 1.56 -1.74 -5.81
CA ARG A 83 1.85 -2.83 -4.88
C ARG A 83 0.80 -3.92 -5.02
N GLU A 84 1.26 -5.09 -5.44
CA GLU A 84 0.43 -6.29 -5.56
C GLU A 84 1.02 -7.39 -4.68
N TYR A 85 0.17 -7.99 -3.85
CA TYR A 85 0.52 -9.10 -2.99
C TYR A 85 -0.49 -10.21 -3.23
N ALA A 86 -0.02 -11.40 -3.59
CA ALA A 86 -0.90 -12.53 -3.80
C ALA A 86 -0.34 -13.83 -3.21
N VAL A 87 -1.25 -14.64 -2.74
CA VAL A 87 -0.99 -16.03 -2.35
C VAL A 87 -1.61 -16.92 -3.41
N THR A 88 -0.79 -17.77 -4.00
CA THR A 88 -1.22 -18.76 -4.96
C THR A 88 -1.19 -20.16 -4.33
N ASN A 89 -1.61 -21.16 -5.06
CA ASN A 89 -1.49 -22.56 -4.64
C ASN A 89 -0.03 -23.08 -4.67
N LYS A 90 0.95 -22.32 -5.22
CA LYS A 90 2.36 -22.75 -5.34
C LYS A 90 3.36 -21.83 -4.63
N ARG A 91 3.11 -20.53 -4.63
CA ARG A 91 4.04 -19.52 -4.10
C ARG A 91 3.32 -18.30 -3.53
N VAL A 92 4.05 -17.50 -2.75
CA VAL A 92 3.68 -16.14 -2.41
C VAL A 92 4.41 -15.21 -3.37
N VAL A 93 3.68 -14.31 -4.02
CA VAL A 93 4.21 -13.35 -5.00
C VAL A 93 3.99 -11.94 -4.46
N MET A 94 5.01 -11.15 -4.53
CA MET A 94 5.03 -9.79 -4.04
C MET A 94 5.66 -8.90 -5.08
N GLN A 95 4.89 -7.92 -5.52
CA GLN A 95 5.36 -6.91 -6.46
C GLN A 95 5.25 -5.53 -5.83
N VAL A 96 6.33 -4.78 -5.89
CA VAL A 96 6.42 -3.40 -5.43
C VAL A 96 7.05 -2.54 -6.51
N GLY A 97 6.45 -1.38 -6.76
CA GLY A 97 7.01 -0.34 -7.63
C GLY A 97 6.20 -0.09 -8.89
N ALA A 98 6.06 1.20 -9.23
CA ALA A 98 5.34 1.68 -10.42
C ALA A 98 6.23 1.73 -11.66
N ILE A 99 7.43 2.27 -11.50
CA ILE A 99 8.40 2.50 -12.57
C ILE A 99 9.45 1.39 -12.56
N GLN A 100 10.12 1.23 -11.42
CA GLN A 100 11.04 0.11 -11.18
C GLN A 100 10.27 -0.97 -10.43
N ARG A 101 10.02 -2.08 -11.09
CA ARG A 101 9.27 -3.21 -10.51
C ARG A 101 10.23 -4.15 -9.83
N ASN A 102 10.07 -4.31 -8.53
CA ASN A 102 10.73 -5.33 -7.74
C ASN A 102 9.72 -6.44 -7.47
N THR A 103 10.01 -7.64 -7.92
CA THR A 103 9.14 -8.80 -7.69
C THR A 103 9.92 -9.80 -6.86
N GLU A 104 9.35 -10.18 -5.74
CA GLU A 104 9.87 -11.24 -4.88
C GLU A 104 8.87 -12.39 -4.87
N GLU A 105 9.39 -13.59 -5.01
CA GLU A 105 8.60 -14.83 -5.07
C GLU A 105 9.19 -15.86 -4.12
N MET A 106 8.33 -16.50 -3.34
CA MET A 106 8.75 -17.57 -2.44
C MET A 106 7.79 -18.73 -2.54
N PHE A 107 8.29 -19.90 -2.91
CA PHE A 107 7.51 -21.14 -2.95
C PHE A 107 7.03 -21.52 -1.54
N LEU A 108 5.80 -22.02 -1.44
CA LEU A 108 5.18 -22.37 -0.16
C LEU A 108 6.01 -23.37 0.64
N ASN A 109 6.65 -24.35 -0.04
CA ASN A 109 7.51 -25.36 0.58
C ASN A 109 8.86 -24.81 1.08
N LYS A 110 9.19 -23.56 0.80
CA LYS A 110 10.40 -22.87 1.27
C LYS A 110 10.13 -21.91 2.44
N ILE A 111 8.87 -21.72 2.82
CA ILE A 111 8.49 -20.84 3.92
C ILE A 111 8.69 -21.59 5.24
N GLU A 112 9.51 -21.02 6.11
CA GLU A 112 9.80 -21.53 7.47
C GLU A 112 8.94 -20.84 8.53
N SER A 113 8.78 -19.51 8.41
CA SER A 113 8.00 -18.75 9.39
C SER A 113 7.34 -17.52 8.78
N ILE A 114 6.23 -17.10 9.39
CA ILE A 114 5.48 -15.91 9.02
C ILE A 114 5.30 -15.07 10.28
N GLY A 115 5.98 -13.92 10.33
CA GLY A 115 5.84 -12.91 11.38
C GLY A 115 4.73 -11.93 11.03
N VAL A 116 3.95 -11.52 12.02
CA VAL A 116 2.95 -10.45 11.90
C VAL A 116 3.13 -9.49 13.06
N ASP A 117 3.47 -8.25 12.73
CA ASP A 117 3.64 -7.16 13.69
C ASP A 117 2.51 -6.15 13.54
N GLN A 118 1.76 -5.95 14.61
CA GLN A 118 0.68 -4.97 14.69
C GLN A 118 0.86 -4.06 15.89
N SER A 119 0.99 -2.76 15.64
CA SER A 119 0.89 -1.75 16.70
C SER A 119 -0.53 -1.70 17.28
N ILE A 120 -0.72 -0.99 18.38
CA ILE A 120 -2.04 -0.78 18.99
C ILE A 120 -3.00 -0.16 17.96
N THR A 121 -2.56 0.89 17.26
CA THR A 121 -3.34 1.52 16.20
C THR A 121 -3.57 0.59 15.01
N GLY A 122 -2.59 -0.25 14.67
CA GLY A 122 -2.70 -1.27 13.63
C GLY A 122 -3.76 -2.32 13.94
N ARG A 123 -3.88 -2.73 15.21
CA ARG A 123 -4.93 -3.65 15.65
C ARG A 123 -6.32 -3.04 15.61
N MET A 124 -6.45 -1.76 16.02
CA MET A 124 -7.73 -1.04 15.99
C MET A 124 -8.22 -0.80 14.56
N LEU A 125 -7.31 -0.47 13.64
CA LEU A 125 -7.63 -0.13 12.25
C LEU A 125 -7.52 -1.32 11.29
N GLY A 126 -7.03 -2.49 11.73
CA GLY A 126 -6.96 -3.69 10.92
C GLY A 126 -5.77 -3.74 9.95
N TYR A 127 -4.64 -3.08 10.27
CA TYR A 127 -3.43 -3.16 9.46
C TYR A 127 -2.21 -3.64 10.25
N GLY A 128 -1.18 -4.08 9.55
CA GLY A 128 0.08 -4.50 10.17
C GLY A 128 1.17 -4.74 9.15
N THR A 129 2.32 -5.17 9.66
CA THR A 129 3.48 -5.58 8.87
C THR A 129 3.56 -7.10 8.85
N VAL A 130 3.73 -7.68 7.67
CA VAL A 130 3.94 -9.12 7.51
C VAL A 130 5.37 -9.35 7.04
N THR A 131 6.06 -10.31 7.65
CA THR A 131 7.42 -10.72 7.29
C THR A 131 7.41 -12.23 7.03
N ILE A 132 7.86 -12.66 5.86
CA ILE A 132 7.96 -14.07 5.49
C ILE A 132 9.43 -14.45 5.48
N ARG A 133 9.78 -15.55 6.18
CA ARG A 133 11.14 -16.11 6.22
C ARG A 133 11.13 -17.49 5.65
N GLY A 134 12.12 -17.76 4.81
CA GLY A 134 12.31 -19.07 4.19
C GLY A 134 13.76 -19.50 4.15
N THR A 135 14.01 -20.71 3.67
CA THR A 135 15.34 -21.37 3.60
C THR A 135 16.38 -20.59 2.78
N GLY A 136 15.96 -19.67 1.91
CA GLY A 136 16.83 -18.83 1.06
C GLY A 136 17.01 -17.40 1.56
N GLY A 137 16.46 -17.05 2.71
CA GLY A 137 16.48 -15.68 3.25
C GLY A 137 15.09 -15.20 3.68
N SER A 138 15.00 -13.93 4.04
CA SER A 138 13.73 -13.29 4.42
C SER A 138 13.29 -12.35 3.33
N PHE A 139 11.99 -12.28 3.07
CA PHE A 139 11.41 -11.16 2.36
C PHE A 139 11.59 -9.88 3.18
N GLU A 140 11.70 -8.74 2.50
CA GLU A 140 11.58 -7.46 3.16
C GLU A 140 10.22 -7.36 3.87
N PRO A 141 10.16 -6.71 5.06
CA PRO A 141 8.89 -6.53 5.76
C PRO A 141 7.89 -5.76 4.90
N PHE A 142 6.66 -6.25 4.83
CA PHE A 142 5.55 -5.64 4.09
C PHE A 142 4.69 -4.80 5.02
N PRO A 143 4.95 -3.50 5.10
CA PRO A 143 4.23 -2.62 6.01
C PRO A 143 2.83 -2.28 5.48
N LEU A 144 1.92 -2.01 6.41
CA LEU A 144 0.59 -1.46 6.16
C LEU A 144 -0.30 -2.38 5.30
N ILE A 145 -0.16 -3.71 5.45
CA ILE A 145 -1.06 -4.69 4.86
C ILE A 145 -2.41 -4.66 5.58
N SER A 146 -3.50 -4.63 4.81
CA SER A 146 -4.85 -4.82 5.34
C SER A 146 -5.04 -6.28 5.78
N ALA A 147 -5.69 -6.50 6.94
CA ALA A 147 -5.99 -7.81 7.49
C ALA A 147 -4.77 -8.77 7.49
N PRO A 148 -3.64 -8.41 8.16
CA PRO A 148 -2.40 -9.17 8.07
C PRO A 148 -2.50 -10.57 8.68
N LEU A 149 -3.37 -10.77 9.67
CA LEU A 149 -3.64 -12.08 10.27
C LEU A 149 -4.37 -13.01 9.27
N GLU A 150 -5.24 -12.44 8.43
CA GLU A 150 -5.91 -13.19 7.37
C GLU A 150 -4.91 -13.64 6.30
N LEU A 151 -4.02 -12.75 5.86
CA LEU A 151 -2.94 -13.11 4.94
C LEU A 151 -2.09 -14.26 5.50
N ARG A 152 -1.68 -14.17 6.78
CA ARG A 152 -0.96 -15.25 7.45
C ARG A 152 -1.74 -16.55 7.42
N ARG A 153 -3.03 -16.51 7.76
CA ARG A 153 -3.92 -17.69 7.77
C ARG A 153 -3.99 -18.34 6.40
N GLN A 154 -4.17 -17.54 5.34
CA GLN A 154 -4.24 -18.03 3.97
C GLN A 154 -2.94 -18.72 3.54
N ILE A 155 -1.78 -18.13 3.85
CA ILE A 155 -0.49 -18.76 3.56
C ILE A 155 -0.34 -20.09 4.31
N GLN A 156 -0.65 -20.11 5.62
CA GLN A 156 -0.54 -21.33 6.43
C GLN A 156 -1.46 -22.46 5.93
N GLN A 157 -2.68 -22.13 5.49
CA GLN A 157 -3.60 -23.10 4.90
C GLN A 157 -3.06 -23.70 3.61
N GLN A 158 -2.41 -22.88 2.77
CA GLN A 158 -1.83 -23.40 1.53
C GLN A 158 -0.56 -24.23 1.76
N ILE A 159 0.25 -23.86 2.74
CA ILE A 159 1.39 -24.68 3.17
C ILE A 159 0.90 -26.08 3.62
N GLY A 160 -0.15 -26.15 4.45
CA GLY A 160 -0.72 -27.43 4.89
C GLY A 160 -1.19 -28.30 3.72
N LYS A 161 -1.93 -27.74 2.77
CA LYS A 161 -2.38 -28.47 1.57
C LYS A 161 -1.22 -28.95 0.70
N SER A 162 -0.19 -28.10 0.51
CA SER A 162 0.99 -28.46 -0.28
C SER A 162 1.74 -29.66 0.30
N PHE A 163 1.76 -29.83 1.63
CA PHE A 163 2.33 -31.02 2.26
C PHE A 163 1.46 -32.26 2.10
N GLU A 164 0.13 -32.15 2.12
CA GLU A 164 -0.79 -33.25 1.90
C GLU A 164 -0.72 -33.80 0.47
N ASP A 165 -0.58 -32.91 -0.52
CA ASP A 165 -0.47 -33.30 -1.95
C ASP A 165 0.86 -34.02 -2.27
N VAL A 166 1.94 -33.73 -1.53
CA VAL A 166 3.23 -34.39 -1.68
C VAL A 166 3.26 -35.79 -0.99
N ALA A 167 2.41 -35.99 0.01
CA ALA A 167 2.33 -37.21 0.79
C ALA A 167 1.43 -38.31 0.16
N ARG A 168 0.72 -37.97 -0.92
CA ARG A 168 -0.12 -38.91 -1.71
C ARG A 168 0.60 -39.42 -2.95
#